data_157afa514aa6b6cdf47a36e4486f8117
#
_entry.id   157afa514aa6b6cdf47a36e4486f8117
#
_cell.length_a   1.000
_cell.length_b   1.000
_cell.length_c   1.000
_cell.angle_alpha   90.00
_cell.angle_beta   90.00
_cell.angle_gamma   90.00
#
_symmetry.space_group_name_H-M   'P 1'
#
loop_
_entity.id
_entity.type
_entity.pdbx_description
1 polymer ?
#
loop_
_entity_poly.entity_id
_entity_poly.type
_entity_poly.pdbx_seq_one_letter_code
_entity_poly.pdbx_strand_id
1 'polypeptide(L)'
;MRNPRRNQARWALPARIAAALLLAASAPPGTLAQSTSDIADTKHNLSVSGPGVVRALTENRICIFCHTPHNSLPLSPLWNRELEPRVYSVYASPTLKAGPLPQQPTGSTKLCLSCHDGTIAMGAVLNPAGGIAMAQGTFPSGSLSNFGLDLSGHHPVSFPYHTALPNAELVSPPPEELVFGGTDDLHCTTCHDPHKDTYGRFLVKDNRYSALCTTCHQMAGWEGSAHAASTASVEGTLPRPPKTWPNYPTLGEWGCESCHTPHFAPTAESLLIFTDQPPDPFSCTSAGCHSLEPGPPHSGSPVARAALGGVPRVPQLQADIAGQIRKPSAHHESPASLELAVRRAGGASRFGVTSVSCVDCHNPHFANDRKAEAPYASGMLEGTRGVDRNGGDVVSVRYEYEVCFKCHGDNAAQDQFVPRVINHANAKRAFDTTNPSYHPVVDAGQNPNVPSIPSSFEPSMRPTTVIYCSSCHADDTGRSKGPHGSAWPPILRERYQMTDGSAESFDSYALCYRCHERASILSDAGFPKKIARGTGSGGGHSGHLAKGAPCSACHDPHGINVEAADVTGTGSHTHLINFDTQIVSPFPPGARHPIFEDKGSFSGSCTLVCHGHPHEGTSYP
;
A
#
# COMPACT_ATOMS: atom_id res chain seq x y z
N MET A 1 -18.71 64.78 31.85
CA MET A 1 -20.09 65.24 31.73
C MET A 1 -20.85 64.42 30.70
N ARG A 2 -21.97 63.83 31.18
CA ARG A 2 -23.10 63.29 30.40
C ARG A 2 -22.91 62.09 29.41
N ASN A 3 -23.20 60.92 29.94
CA ASN A 3 -23.95 59.86 29.24
C ASN A 3 -25.37 60.41 28.92
N PRO A 4 -26.09 59.96 27.87
CA PRO A 4 -26.96 58.81 28.07
C PRO A 4 -27.39 57.94 26.82
N ARG A 5 -27.85 56.72 27.23
CA ARG A 5 -29.01 55.93 26.72
C ARG A 5 -28.88 55.11 25.46
N ARG A 6 -28.76 53.80 25.66
CA ARG A 6 -29.73 52.70 25.47
C ARG A 6 -30.81 52.94 24.39
N ASN A 7 -30.81 52.07 23.39
CA ASN A 7 -32.05 51.58 22.78
C ASN A 7 -31.95 50.08 22.44
N GLN A 8 -32.72 49.31 23.22
CA GLN A 8 -33.01 47.89 22.95
C GLN A 8 -34.15 47.84 21.95
N ALA A 9 -33.96 47.17 20.82
CA ALA A 9 -35.05 46.71 19.97
C ALA A 9 -35.26 45.21 20.21
N ARG A 10 -36.32 44.87 20.94
CA ARG A 10 -36.89 43.55 21.06
C ARG A 10 -37.61 43.21 19.75
N TRP A 11 -37.26 42.11 19.11
CA TRP A 11 -38.11 41.46 18.14
C TRP A 11 -38.64 40.16 18.71
N ALA A 12 -39.98 40.10 18.84
CA ALA A 12 -40.73 38.95 19.30
C ALA A 12 -40.80 37.87 18.23
N LEU A 13 -40.51 36.62 18.63
CA LEU A 13 -40.85 35.44 17.87
C LEU A 13 -42.35 35.14 17.96
N PRO A 14 -43.01 34.74 16.89
CA PRO A 14 -44.25 34.00 16.98
C PRO A 14 -43.99 32.51 17.17
N ALA A 15 -44.47 31.97 18.27
CA ALA A 15 -44.60 30.56 18.53
C ALA A 15 -45.71 29.97 17.65
N ARG A 16 -45.41 28.80 17.04
CA ARG A 16 -46.29 27.67 16.77
C ARG A 16 -45.82 26.94 15.48
N ILE A 17 -44.93 25.99 15.66
CA ILE A 17 -44.95 24.75 14.84
C ILE A 17 -44.71 23.62 15.85
N ALA A 18 -45.76 22.86 16.11
CA ALA A 18 -45.69 21.61 16.83
C ALA A 18 -44.99 20.58 15.93
N ALA A 19 -43.74 20.30 16.20
CA ALA A 19 -43.07 19.19 15.59
C ALA A 19 -43.42 17.92 16.36
N ALA A 20 -44.11 17.02 15.72
CA ALA A 20 -44.27 15.64 16.17
C ALA A 20 -42.91 14.98 16.16
N LEU A 21 -42.28 14.86 17.31
CA LEU A 21 -41.12 13.98 17.53
C LEU A 21 -41.62 12.55 17.46
N LEU A 22 -41.43 11.91 16.32
CA LEU A 22 -41.39 10.45 16.21
C LEU A 22 -40.22 10.00 17.09
N LEU A 23 -40.50 9.47 18.27
CA LEU A 23 -39.59 8.62 19.02
C LEU A 23 -39.35 7.35 18.18
N ALA A 24 -38.33 7.38 17.34
CA ALA A 24 -37.67 6.17 16.92
C ALA A 24 -37.01 5.59 18.19
N ALA A 25 -37.69 4.60 18.78
CA ALA A 25 -37.07 3.77 19.78
C ALA A 25 -35.83 3.11 19.12
N SER A 26 -34.65 3.71 19.34
CA SER A 26 -33.40 3.03 19.10
C SER A 26 -33.39 1.84 20.05
N ALA A 27 -33.64 0.65 19.50
CA ALA A 27 -33.32 -0.57 20.20
C ALA A 27 -31.85 -0.44 20.61
N PRO A 28 -31.49 -0.71 21.87
CA PRO A 28 -30.09 -0.73 22.25
C PRO A 28 -29.39 -1.75 21.36
N PRO A 29 -28.14 -1.47 20.90
CA PRO A 29 -27.36 -2.47 20.21
C PRO A 29 -27.40 -3.71 21.09
N GLY A 30 -27.82 -4.83 20.49
CA GLY A 30 -27.97 -6.06 21.23
C GLY A 30 -26.72 -6.29 22.05
N THR A 31 -26.81 -6.14 23.34
CA THR A 31 -25.83 -6.64 24.29
C THR A 31 -25.75 -8.13 24.00
N LEU A 32 -24.70 -8.53 23.27
CA LEU A 32 -24.29 -9.93 23.28
C LEU A 32 -24.20 -10.26 24.77
N ALA A 33 -25.07 -11.13 25.22
CA ALA A 33 -25.05 -11.59 26.61
C ALA A 33 -23.63 -12.04 26.87
N GLN A 34 -22.90 -11.31 27.72
CA GLN A 34 -21.65 -11.79 28.28
C GLN A 34 -22.00 -13.05 29.03
N SER A 35 -21.79 -14.19 28.37
CA SER A 35 -21.87 -15.44 29.07
C SER A 35 -20.70 -15.41 30.05
N THR A 36 -20.97 -15.42 31.33
CA THR A 36 -19.99 -15.77 32.38
C THR A 36 -19.69 -17.25 32.21
N SER A 37 -18.91 -17.59 31.16
CA SER A 37 -18.58 -18.99 30.92
C SER A 37 -17.54 -19.42 31.94
N ASP A 38 -17.97 -20.09 32.96
CA ASP A 38 -17.13 -20.91 33.80
C ASP A 38 -16.53 -22.04 32.95
N ILE A 39 -15.35 -22.54 33.33
CA ILE A 39 -14.69 -23.66 32.65
C ILE A 39 -15.66 -24.83 32.37
N ALA A 40 -16.66 -25.03 33.23
CA ALA A 40 -17.67 -26.06 33.07
C ALA A 40 -18.42 -25.99 31.73
N ASP A 41 -18.65 -24.79 31.22
CA ASP A 41 -19.39 -24.54 30.01
C ASP A 41 -18.51 -24.38 28.76
N THR A 42 -17.18 -24.46 28.95
CA THR A 42 -16.21 -24.26 27.86
C THR A 42 -15.77 -25.57 27.22
N LYS A 43 -15.10 -25.48 26.07
CA LYS A 43 -14.48 -26.64 25.40
C LYS A 43 -13.32 -27.26 26.19
N HIS A 44 -12.77 -26.59 27.20
CA HIS A 44 -11.79 -27.15 28.13
C HIS A 44 -12.41 -28.00 29.23
N ASN A 45 -13.73 -28.02 29.36
CA ASN A 45 -14.39 -29.10 30.07
C ASN A 45 -14.29 -30.39 29.22
N LEU A 46 -13.27 -31.20 29.51
CA LEU A 46 -13.03 -32.48 28.84
C LEU A 46 -13.72 -33.67 29.55
N SER A 47 -14.49 -33.41 30.60
CA SER A 47 -15.27 -34.43 31.28
C SER A 47 -16.44 -34.93 30.42
N VAL A 48 -17.17 -35.94 30.89
CA VAL A 48 -18.35 -36.47 30.18
C VAL A 48 -19.42 -35.39 29.96
N SER A 49 -19.48 -34.37 30.82
CA SER A 49 -20.42 -33.25 30.70
C SER A 49 -19.96 -32.14 29.74
N GLY A 50 -18.72 -32.23 29.21
CA GLY A 50 -18.17 -31.17 28.35
C GLY A 50 -18.90 -30.99 27.02
N PRO A 51 -19.05 -29.76 26.55
CA PRO A 51 -19.77 -29.44 25.31
C PRO A 51 -18.97 -29.80 24.04
N GLY A 52 -17.65 -30.04 24.16
CA GLY A 52 -16.78 -30.33 23.03
C GLY A 52 -16.90 -31.79 22.54
N VAL A 53 -16.42 -32.02 21.29
CA VAL A 53 -16.30 -33.37 20.72
C VAL A 53 -15.18 -34.16 21.39
N VAL A 54 -14.14 -33.47 21.86
CA VAL A 54 -13.06 -34.06 22.67
C VAL A 54 -13.51 -34.09 24.11
N ARG A 55 -13.93 -35.26 24.58
CA ARG A 55 -14.42 -35.45 25.94
C ARG A 55 -14.20 -36.89 26.43
N ALA A 56 -14.17 -37.07 27.73
CA ALA A 56 -14.08 -38.38 28.34
C ALA A 56 -15.34 -39.21 28.14
N LEU A 57 -15.19 -40.54 28.18
CA LEU A 57 -16.31 -41.48 28.14
C LEU A 57 -17.02 -41.62 29.51
N THR A 58 -16.27 -41.50 30.61
CA THR A 58 -16.79 -41.78 31.97
C THR A 58 -16.29 -40.81 33.05
N GLU A 59 -15.24 -40.02 32.80
CA GLU A 59 -14.67 -39.10 33.79
C GLU A 59 -15.52 -37.84 33.97
N ASN A 60 -15.93 -37.57 35.22
CA ASN A 60 -16.79 -36.44 35.59
C ASN A 60 -16.02 -35.21 36.11
N ARG A 61 -14.76 -35.41 36.56
CA ARG A 61 -13.95 -34.33 37.12
C ARG A 61 -13.38 -33.46 36.01
N ILE A 62 -13.70 -32.18 36.02
CA ILE A 62 -13.30 -31.25 34.99
C ILE A 62 -11.80 -30.91 35.05
N CYS A 63 -11.29 -30.67 36.26
CA CYS A 63 -9.93 -30.15 36.46
C CYS A 63 -8.83 -31.19 36.22
N ILE A 64 -9.17 -32.50 36.30
CA ILE A 64 -8.19 -33.59 36.32
C ILE A 64 -7.39 -33.73 35.02
N PHE A 65 -7.90 -33.26 33.91
CA PHE A 65 -7.21 -33.32 32.61
C PHE A 65 -5.98 -32.41 32.56
N CYS A 66 -5.94 -31.38 33.43
CA CYS A 66 -4.89 -30.37 33.48
C CYS A 66 -4.17 -30.37 34.85
N HIS A 67 -4.88 -30.59 35.93
CA HIS A 67 -4.35 -30.44 37.29
C HIS A 67 -4.58 -31.69 38.16
N THR A 68 -3.61 -31.96 39.03
CA THR A 68 -3.77 -32.97 40.08
C THR A 68 -3.08 -32.52 41.37
N PRO A 69 -3.71 -32.71 42.56
CA PRO A 69 -3.11 -32.30 43.83
C PRO A 69 -1.94 -33.20 44.27
N HIS A 70 -1.83 -34.40 43.68
CA HIS A 70 -0.80 -35.38 44.02
C HIS A 70 -0.18 -35.98 42.77
N ASN A 71 1.10 -36.33 42.82
CA ASN A 71 1.88 -36.91 41.72
C ASN A 71 1.82 -36.05 40.41
N SER A 72 1.73 -34.72 40.56
CA SER A 72 1.87 -33.80 39.46
C SER A 72 3.33 -33.70 39.00
N LEU A 73 3.55 -33.20 37.79
CA LEU A 73 4.87 -32.69 37.45
C LEU A 73 5.26 -31.59 38.45
N PRO A 74 6.54 -31.46 38.83
CA PRO A 74 7.03 -30.39 39.70
C PRO A 74 7.05 -29.05 38.98
N LEU A 75 6.00 -28.76 38.25
CA LEU A 75 5.76 -27.53 37.51
C LEU A 75 4.49 -26.88 38.06
N SER A 76 4.52 -25.59 38.22
CA SER A 76 3.29 -24.81 38.44
C SER A 76 2.42 -24.91 37.20
N PRO A 77 1.14 -25.10 37.28
CA PRO A 77 0.23 -25.21 38.45
C PRO A 77 -0.24 -26.64 38.75
N LEU A 78 0.62 -27.50 39.20
CA LEU A 78 0.30 -28.92 39.52
C LEU A 78 -0.14 -29.71 38.27
N TRP A 79 0.63 -29.62 37.20
CA TRP A 79 0.26 -30.16 35.89
C TRP A 79 0.14 -31.68 35.89
N ASN A 80 -0.97 -32.22 35.39
CA ASN A 80 -1.33 -33.64 35.40
C ASN A 80 -0.98 -34.39 34.11
N ARG A 81 -0.06 -33.86 33.30
CA ARG A 81 0.32 -34.51 32.04
C ARG A 81 1.82 -34.63 31.93
N GLU A 82 2.28 -35.68 31.24
CA GLU A 82 3.67 -35.76 30.81
C GLU A 82 3.95 -34.72 29.74
N LEU A 83 5.17 -34.20 29.75
CA LEU A 83 5.69 -33.31 28.73
C LEU A 83 6.78 -34.04 27.95
N GLU A 84 6.42 -34.62 26.83
CA GLU A 84 7.40 -35.29 25.99
C GLU A 84 8.43 -34.29 25.43
N PRO A 85 9.70 -34.71 25.27
CA PRO A 85 10.74 -33.89 24.66
C PRO A 85 10.52 -33.81 23.14
N ARG A 86 9.58 -32.97 22.70
CA ARG A 86 9.37 -32.67 21.28
C ARG A 86 10.24 -31.52 20.86
N VAL A 87 10.66 -31.54 19.59
CA VAL A 87 11.39 -30.44 18.98
C VAL A 87 10.42 -29.69 18.08
N TYR A 88 10.28 -28.39 18.33
CA TYR A 88 9.40 -27.50 17.58
C TYR A 88 10.22 -26.60 16.66
N SER A 89 9.71 -26.37 15.45
CA SER A 89 10.15 -25.27 14.62
C SER A 89 9.54 -23.98 15.18
N VAL A 90 10.33 -23.13 15.81
CA VAL A 90 9.84 -21.88 16.41
C VAL A 90 9.82 -20.75 15.38
N TYR A 91 9.08 -19.67 15.70
CA TYR A 91 9.02 -18.49 14.87
C TYR A 91 10.40 -17.91 14.59
N ALA A 92 10.68 -17.61 13.31
CA ALA A 92 11.88 -16.92 12.87
C ALA A 92 11.52 -16.04 11.66
N SER A 93 11.85 -14.75 11.73
CA SER A 93 11.57 -13.79 10.67
C SER A 93 12.65 -12.71 10.62
N PRO A 94 13.05 -12.22 9.44
CA PRO A 94 13.95 -11.08 9.31
C PRO A 94 13.34 -9.78 9.87
N THR A 95 12.02 -9.72 10.03
CA THR A 95 11.31 -8.57 10.61
C THR A 95 11.26 -8.59 12.14
N LEU A 96 11.63 -9.72 12.77
CA LEU A 96 11.64 -9.85 14.22
C LEU A 96 12.75 -8.97 14.82
N LYS A 97 12.36 -8.07 15.73
CA LYS A 97 13.29 -7.18 16.44
C LYS A 97 13.55 -7.61 17.89
N ALA A 98 12.87 -8.63 18.37
CA ALA A 98 13.15 -9.21 19.70
C ALA A 98 14.55 -9.82 19.73
N GLY A 99 15.14 -9.86 20.92
CA GLY A 99 16.36 -10.62 21.18
C GLY A 99 16.20 -12.09 20.80
N PRO A 100 17.25 -12.90 20.95
CA PRO A 100 17.19 -14.29 20.53
C PRO A 100 16.01 -15.00 21.20
N LEU A 101 15.11 -15.56 20.39
CA LEU A 101 14.01 -16.38 20.88
C LEU A 101 14.57 -17.69 21.45
N PRO A 102 13.93 -18.27 22.49
CA PRO A 102 14.31 -19.59 22.97
C PRO A 102 14.13 -20.61 21.84
N GLN A 103 15.05 -21.56 21.78
CA GLN A 103 15.01 -22.60 20.74
C GLN A 103 13.80 -23.52 20.85
N GLN A 104 13.19 -23.59 22.02
CA GLN A 104 12.03 -24.44 22.30
C GLN A 104 11.04 -23.72 23.21
N PRO A 105 9.74 -24.03 23.11
CA PRO A 105 8.69 -23.48 23.96
C PRO A 105 8.96 -23.79 25.45
N THR A 106 8.67 -22.80 26.30
CA THR A 106 8.83 -22.87 27.77
C THR A 106 7.53 -22.49 28.48
N GLY A 107 7.53 -22.52 29.81
CA GLY A 107 6.45 -22.01 30.65
C GLY A 107 5.08 -22.60 30.30
N SER A 108 4.05 -21.75 30.40
CA SER A 108 2.67 -22.18 30.11
C SER A 108 2.46 -22.55 28.62
N THR A 109 3.26 -22.03 27.71
CA THR A 109 3.23 -22.43 26.28
C THR A 109 3.44 -23.94 26.14
N LYS A 110 4.44 -24.50 26.84
CA LYS A 110 4.73 -25.93 26.82
C LYS A 110 3.58 -26.76 27.41
N LEU A 111 2.89 -26.23 28.42
CA LEU A 111 1.73 -26.89 29.01
C LEU A 111 0.57 -26.97 27.99
N CYS A 112 0.29 -25.88 27.28
CA CYS A 112 -0.74 -25.85 26.25
C CYS A 112 -0.43 -26.82 25.10
N LEU A 113 0.81 -26.85 24.64
CA LEU A 113 1.26 -27.74 23.58
C LEU A 113 1.17 -29.21 23.93
N SER A 114 1.17 -29.59 25.22
CA SER A 114 0.94 -31.00 25.63
C SER A 114 -0.41 -31.58 25.15
N CYS A 115 -1.32 -30.71 24.71
CA CYS A 115 -2.57 -31.09 24.04
C CYS A 115 -2.63 -30.56 22.60
N HIS A 116 -2.24 -29.30 22.43
CA HIS A 116 -2.45 -28.56 21.20
C HIS A 116 -1.42 -28.82 20.10
N ASP A 117 -0.36 -29.60 20.35
CA ASP A 117 0.53 -30.09 19.28
C ASP A 117 -0.01 -31.36 18.58
N GLY A 118 -1.08 -31.97 19.12
CA GLY A 118 -1.71 -33.14 18.54
C GLY A 118 -0.92 -34.44 18.66
N THR A 119 0.21 -34.45 19.38
CA THR A 119 1.11 -35.63 19.48
C THR A 119 0.80 -36.52 20.69
N ILE A 120 0.24 -35.94 21.75
CA ILE A 120 -0.06 -36.66 23.00
C ILE A 120 -1.57 -36.93 23.09
N ALA A 121 -1.95 -38.15 23.43
CA ALA A 121 -3.36 -38.49 23.61
C ALA A 121 -4.02 -37.63 24.69
N MET A 122 -5.23 -37.14 24.42
CA MET A 122 -5.96 -36.21 25.30
C MET A 122 -6.21 -36.78 26.70
N GLY A 123 -6.36 -38.09 26.82
CA GLY A 123 -6.53 -38.80 28.08
C GLY A 123 -5.23 -39.26 28.72
N ALA A 124 -4.07 -38.96 28.18
CA ALA A 124 -2.77 -39.30 28.75
C ALA A 124 -2.45 -38.37 29.93
N VAL A 125 -2.97 -38.70 31.11
CA VAL A 125 -2.77 -37.98 32.37
C VAL A 125 -1.95 -38.83 33.32
N LEU A 126 -1.24 -38.19 34.27
CA LEU A 126 -0.46 -38.86 35.30
C LEU A 126 -1.38 -39.51 36.33
N ASN A 127 -2.51 -38.90 36.63
CA ASN A 127 -3.55 -39.38 37.52
C ASN A 127 -4.93 -39.30 36.86
N PRO A 128 -5.70 -40.41 36.85
CA PRO A 128 -5.34 -41.74 37.40
C PRO A 128 -4.28 -42.45 36.54
N ALA A 129 -3.52 -43.34 37.17
CA ALA A 129 -2.59 -44.20 36.46
C ALA A 129 -3.33 -45.01 35.39
N GLY A 130 -2.76 -45.04 34.17
CA GLY A 130 -3.40 -45.65 32.99
C GLY A 130 -4.25 -44.71 32.18
N GLY A 131 -4.34 -43.44 32.58
CA GLY A 131 -5.03 -42.40 31.82
C GLY A 131 -6.55 -42.41 31.89
N ILE A 132 -7.19 -41.59 31.11
CA ILE A 132 -8.64 -41.42 31.01
C ILE A 132 -9.10 -41.82 29.61
N ALA A 133 -10.11 -42.68 29.52
CA ALA A 133 -10.70 -43.07 28.22
C ALA A 133 -11.46 -41.89 27.60
N MET A 134 -11.07 -41.50 26.38
CA MET A 134 -11.62 -40.39 25.65
C MET A 134 -12.45 -40.85 24.44
N ALA A 135 -13.48 -40.09 24.10
CA ALA A 135 -14.25 -40.30 22.87
C ALA A 135 -13.41 -40.01 21.63
N GLN A 136 -12.44 -39.10 21.74
CA GLN A 136 -11.47 -38.77 20.70
C GLN A 136 -10.08 -38.65 21.34
N GLY A 137 -9.12 -39.40 20.78
CA GLY A 137 -7.80 -39.56 21.40
C GLY A 137 -6.90 -38.33 21.26
N THR A 138 -6.88 -37.69 20.10
CA THR A 138 -6.04 -36.51 19.80
C THR A 138 -6.84 -35.52 18.95
N PHE A 139 -6.35 -34.29 18.80
CA PHE A 139 -6.91 -33.42 17.81
C PHE A 139 -6.63 -33.94 16.39
N PRO A 140 -7.63 -33.92 15.48
CA PRO A 140 -7.40 -34.27 14.09
C PRO A 140 -6.36 -33.32 13.45
N SER A 141 -5.56 -33.84 12.53
CA SER A 141 -4.72 -32.98 11.71
C SER A 141 -5.62 -32.04 10.88
N GLY A 142 -5.21 -30.76 10.77
CA GLY A 142 -6.03 -29.72 10.12
C GLY A 142 -7.12 -29.11 11.02
N SER A 143 -7.25 -29.54 12.28
CA SER A 143 -8.01 -28.80 13.27
C SER A 143 -7.30 -27.50 13.66
N LEU A 144 -8.05 -26.40 13.77
CA LEU A 144 -7.52 -25.11 14.27
C LEU A 144 -7.02 -25.17 15.72
N SER A 145 -7.31 -26.26 16.44
CA SER A 145 -6.80 -26.52 17.79
C SER A 145 -5.55 -27.40 17.79
N ASN A 146 -5.09 -27.87 16.62
CA ASN A 146 -3.89 -28.68 16.48
C ASN A 146 -2.80 -27.84 15.79
N PHE A 147 -1.89 -27.30 16.58
CA PHE A 147 -0.79 -26.46 16.08
C PHE A 147 0.35 -27.28 15.46
N GLY A 148 0.40 -28.57 15.73
CA GLY A 148 1.51 -29.43 15.31
C GLY A 148 2.82 -29.06 15.96
N LEU A 149 3.92 -29.44 15.31
CA LEU A 149 5.29 -29.14 15.76
C LEU A 149 5.91 -27.93 15.06
N ASP A 150 5.25 -27.40 14.04
CA ASP A 150 5.71 -26.22 13.33
C ASP A 150 4.98 -24.96 13.82
N LEU A 151 5.69 -24.17 14.62
CA LEU A 151 5.22 -22.92 15.19
C LEU A 151 5.75 -21.69 14.43
N SER A 152 6.38 -21.87 13.27
CA SER A 152 6.97 -20.78 12.49
C SER A 152 5.92 -19.77 11.96
N GLY A 153 4.70 -20.23 11.71
CA GLY A 153 3.55 -19.40 11.31
C GLY A 153 2.69 -18.92 12.50
N HIS A 154 3.22 -18.90 13.73
CA HIS A 154 2.50 -18.47 14.92
C HIS A 154 3.20 -17.28 15.57
N HIS A 155 2.42 -16.44 16.26
CA HIS A 155 2.98 -15.32 17.04
C HIS A 155 4.09 -15.84 17.97
N PRO A 156 5.27 -15.17 17.99
CA PRO A 156 6.39 -15.60 18.84
C PRO A 156 5.99 -15.61 20.30
N VAL A 157 6.37 -16.67 21.01
CA VAL A 157 6.08 -16.90 22.43
C VAL A 157 7.29 -17.48 23.16
N SER A 158 7.22 -17.55 24.47
CA SER A 158 8.25 -18.10 25.36
C SER A 158 9.52 -17.25 25.43
N PHE A 159 9.41 -15.93 25.30
CA PHE A 159 10.55 -15.01 25.41
C PHE A 159 10.19 -13.81 26.30
N PRO A 160 11.18 -13.17 26.95
CA PRO A 160 10.95 -12.00 27.75
C PRO A 160 10.53 -10.79 26.87
N TYR A 161 9.40 -10.17 27.19
CA TYR A 161 8.83 -9.06 26.43
C TYR A 161 9.80 -7.86 26.29
N HIS A 162 10.56 -7.56 27.36
CA HIS A 162 11.52 -6.45 27.34
C HIS A 162 12.57 -6.59 26.23
N THR A 163 12.88 -7.83 25.77
CA THR A 163 13.83 -8.04 24.68
C THR A 163 13.31 -7.59 23.32
N ALA A 164 11.99 -7.38 23.20
CA ALA A 164 11.34 -6.89 21.99
C ALA A 164 11.20 -5.34 21.99
N LEU A 165 11.40 -4.66 23.11
CA LEU A 165 11.25 -3.21 23.24
C LEU A 165 12.20 -2.35 22.37
N PRO A 166 13.32 -2.86 21.78
CA PRO A 166 13.96 -2.13 20.70
C PRO A 166 13.05 -1.83 19.50
N ASN A 167 11.91 -2.53 19.37
CA ASN A 167 10.83 -2.15 18.49
C ASN A 167 9.99 -1.03 19.11
N ALA A 168 10.11 0.18 18.58
CA ALA A 168 9.37 1.36 19.05
C ALA A 168 7.84 1.25 18.85
N GLU A 169 7.36 0.25 18.13
CA GLU A 169 5.93 -0.05 17.94
C GLU A 169 5.34 -0.90 19.07
N LEU A 170 6.12 -1.20 20.12
CA LEU A 170 5.64 -1.92 21.28
C LEU A 170 5.47 -0.99 22.48
N VAL A 171 4.41 -1.25 23.25
CA VAL A 171 4.12 -0.53 24.51
C VAL A 171 5.20 -0.84 25.55
N SER A 172 5.72 0.21 26.20
CA SER A 172 6.68 0.09 27.28
C SER A 172 6.25 0.92 28.49
N PRO A 173 6.21 0.35 29.70
CA PRO A 173 6.50 -1.02 30.09
C PRO A 173 5.47 -2.05 29.58
N PRO A 174 5.69 -3.37 29.80
CA PRO A 174 4.69 -4.40 29.48
C PRO A 174 3.33 -4.07 30.10
N PRO A 175 2.21 -4.29 29.36
CA PRO A 175 0.87 -3.93 29.85
C PRO A 175 0.51 -4.72 31.12
N GLU A 176 0.16 -4.00 32.19
CA GLU A 176 -0.20 -4.61 33.48
C GLU A 176 -1.51 -5.43 33.46
N GLU A 177 -2.37 -5.16 32.47
CA GLU A 177 -3.64 -5.88 32.31
C GLU A 177 -3.49 -7.29 31.73
N LEU A 178 -2.31 -7.65 31.22
CA LEU A 178 -2.01 -8.97 30.66
C LEU A 178 -1.13 -9.78 31.59
N VAL A 179 -1.31 -11.10 31.55
CA VAL A 179 -0.55 -12.03 32.39
C VAL A 179 0.67 -12.52 31.63
N PHE A 180 1.85 -12.18 32.13
CA PHE A 180 3.12 -12.69 31.63
C PHE A 180 3.64 -13.81 32.54
N GLY A 181 4.48 -14.70 32.01
CA GLY A 181 5.21 -15.67 32.78
C GLY A 181 6.51 -15.11 33.36
N GLY A 182 7.14 -15.83 34.29
CA GLY A 182 8.43 -15.42 34.85
C GLY A 182 8.44 -13.98 35.34
N THR A 183 9.34 -13.17 34.79
CA THR A 183 9.38 -11.72 35.03
C THR A 183 8.48 -10.96 34.05
N ASP A 184 8.53 -11.31 32.77
CA ASP A 184 7.75 -10.71 31.69
C ASP A 184 7.71 -11.60 30.43
N ASP A 185 7.78 -12.93 30.62
CA ASP A 185 7.78 -13.86 29.49
C ASP A 185 6.41 -13.92 28.81
N LEU A 186 6.39 -13.71 27.50
CA LEU A 186 5.18 -13.81 26.69
C LEU A 186 4.88 -15.28 26.41
N HIS A 187 3.67 -15.73 26.76
CA HIS A 187 3.20 -17.10 26.58
C HIS A 187 1.80 -17.15 25.97
N CYS A 188 1.30 -18.35 25.65
CA CYS A 188 -0.09 -18.52 25.21
C CYS A 188 -1.08 -17.91 26.21
N THR A 189 -0.80 -18.01 27.51
CA THR A 189 -1.64 -17.45 28.59
C THR A 189 -1.63 -15.93 28.67
N THR A 190 -0.75 -15.24 27.94
CA THR A 190 -0.78 -13.78 27.86
C THR A 190 -1.99 -13.30 27.05
N CYS A 191 -2.40 -14.08 26.04
CA CYS A 191 -3.56 -13.78 25.21
C CYS A 191 -4.78 -14.64 25.53
N HIS A 192 -4.60 -15.82 26.18
CA HIS A 192 -5.67 -16.80 26.42
C HIS A 192 -5.79 -17.17 27.90
N ASP A 193 -7.01 -17.17 28.43
CA ASP A 193 -7.34 -17.74 29.75
C ASP A 193 -8.00 -19.12 29.56
N PRO A 194 -7.33 -20.24 29.85
CA PRO A 194 -7.88 -21.57 29.63
C PRO A 194 -9.12 -21.88 30.46
N HIS A 195 -9.45 -21.04 31.44
CA HIS A 195 -10.59 -21.25 32.33
C HIS A 195 -11.85 -20.48 31.95
N LYS A 196 -11.71 -19.46 31.08
CA LYS A 196 -12.81 -18.55 30.69
C LYS A 196 -12.87 -18.35 29.19
N ASP A 197 -14.06 -18.41 28.62
CA ASP A 197 -14.29 -18.14 27.18
C ASP A 197 -15.30 -17.00 26.99
N THR A 198 -15.10 -15.89 27.71
CA THR A 198 -16.00 -14.73 27.71
C THR A 198 -16.03 -14.03 26.35
N TYR A 199 -14.88 -13.93 25.71
CA TYR A 199 -14.71 -13.19 24.45
C TYR A 199 -14.57 -14.10 23.23
N GLY A 200 -14.78 -15.42 23.41
CA GLY A 200 -14.51 -16.42 22.39
C GLY A 200 -13.03 -16.76 22.27
N ARG A 201 -12.73 -17.98 21.83
CA ARG A 201 -11.34 -18.49 21.69
C ARG A 201 -10.51 -18.43 22.97
N PHE A 202 -11.15 -18.33 24.12
CA PHE A 202 -10.49 -18.13 25.42
C PHE A 202 -9.65 -16.85 25.51
N LEU A 203 -9.97 -15.81 24.74
CA LEU A 203 -9.24 -14.55 24.81
C LEU A 203 -9.45 -13.87 26.17
N VAL A 204 -8.37 -13.27 26.67
CA VAL A 204 -8.38 -12.50 27.94
C VAL A 204 -9.09 -11.15 27.79
N LYS A 205 -9.23 -10.66 26.54
CA LYS A 205 -9.83 -9.39 26.18
C LYS A 205 -10.56 -9.52 24.84
N ASP A 206 -11.65 -8.75 24.63
CA ASP A 206 -12.30 -8.65 23.32
C ASP A 206 -11.29 -8.10 22.30
N ASN A 207 -11.23 -8.73 21.14
CA ASN A 207 -10.34 -8.29 20.06
C ASN A 207 -11.04 -7.46 18.98
N ARG A 208 -12.27 -7.04 19.19
CA ARG A 208 -12.96 -6.09 18.30
C ARG A 208 -12.15 -4.80 18.20
N TYR A 209 -11.98 -4.27 16.97
CA TYR A 209 -11.10 -3.15 16.68
C TYR A 209 -9.63 -3.40 17.07
N SER A 210 -9.22 -4.67 17.09
CA SER A 210 -7.87 -5.09 17.47
C SER A 210 -7.46 -4.74 18.90
N ALA A 211 -8.42 -4.62 19.82
CA ALA A 211 -8.16 -4.14 21.18
C ALA A 211 -7.15 -5.00 21.97
N LEU A 212 -7.10 -6.32 21.70
CA LEU A 212 -6.06 -7.18 22.29
C LEU A 212 -4.69 -6.91 21.67
N CYS A 213 -4.61 -6.77 20.34
CA CYS A 213 -3.36 -6.51 19.63
C CYS A 213 -2.75 -5.15 20.04
N THR A 214 -3.58 -4.10 20.06
CA THR A 214 -3.15 -2.74 20.39
C THR A 214 -2.81 -2.54 21.85
N THR A 215 -3.11 -3.51 22.73
CA THR A 215 -2.61 -3.51 24.09
C THR A 215 -1.08 -3.57 24.15
N CYS A 216 -0.45 -4.28 23.19
CA CYS A 216 1.01 -4.37 23.07
C CYS A 216 1.55 -3.58 21.87
N HIS A 217 0.85 -3.56 20.74
CA HIS A 217 1.28 -2.94 19.48
C HIS A 217 0.71 -1.52 19.33
N GLN A 218 1.55 -0.52 19.49
CA GLN A 218 1.20 0.89 19.24
C GLN A 218 1.64 1.31 17.82
N MET A 219 0.96 0.79 16.82
CA MET A 219 1.26 1.10 15.42
C MET A 219 0.95 2.57 15.14
N ALA A 220 1.99 3.36 14.89
CA ALA A 220 1.83 4.77 14.56
C ALA A 220 0.93 4.93 13.33
N GLY A 221 -0.01 5.88 13.39
CA GLY A 221 -0.95 6.17 12.31
C GLY A 221 -2.15 5.23 12.20
N TRP A 222 -2.16 4.07 12.88
CA TRP A 222 -3.24 3.08 12.73
C TRP A 222 -4.62 3.65 13.03
N GLU A 223 -4.80 4.32 14.16
CA GLU A 223 -6.10 4.89 14.57
C GLU A 223 -6.67 5.90 13.56
N GLY A 224 -5.81 6.62 12.84
CA GLY A 224 -6.17 7.57 11.79
C GLY A 224 -6.25 6.96 10.39
N SER A 225 -5.95 5.68 10.24
CA SER A 225 -5.93 5.04 8.93
C SER A 225 -7.32 4.74 8.39
N ALA A 226 -7.43 4.72 7.05
CA ALA A 226 -8.66 4.33 6.38
C ALA A 226 -9.06 2.87 6.65
N HIS A 227 -8.09 1.99 6.92
CA HIS A 227 -8.36 0.60 7.27
C HIS A 227 -8.96 0.47 8.67
N ALA A 228 -8.40 1.15 9.66
CA ALA A 228 -8.95 1.14 11.02
C ALA A 228 -10.35 1.77 11.10
N ALA A 229 -10.60 2.82 10.33
CA ALA A 229 -11.89 3.51 10.27
C ALA A 229 -12.90 2.87 9.30
N SER A 230 -12.52 1.80 8.60
CA SER A 230 -13.34 1.25 7.51
C SER A 230 -14.61 0.60 8.01
N THR A 231 -15.75 1.05 7.46
CA THR A 231 -17.07 0.44 7.63
C THR A 231 -17.42 -0.53 6.50
N ALA A 232 -16.47 -0.82 5.61
CA ALA A 232 -16.67 -1.78 4.52
C ALA A 232 -17.01 -3.16 5.09
N SER A 233 -18.08 -3.77 4.58
CA SER A 233 -18.45 -5.13 4.97
C SER A 233 -17.40 -6.12 4.49
N VAL A 234 -16.96 -6.97 5.40
CA VAL A 234 -16.05 -8.10 5.10
C VAL A 234 -16.79 -9.42 5.01
N GLU A 235 -18.11 -9.38 5.02
CA GLU A 235 -18.94 -10.58 4.97
C GLU A 235 -18.65 -11.37 3.70
N GLY A 236 -18.01 -12.53 3.87
CA GLY A 236 -17.58 -13.44 2.80
C GLY A 236 -16.27 -13.10 2.11
N THR A 237 -15.52 -12.08 2.54
CA THR A 237 -14.22 -11.70 1.95
C THR A 237 -13.02 -12.18 2.77
N LEU A 238 -13.14 -12.20 4.09
CA LEU A 238 -12.10 -12.73 4.95
C LEU A 238 -12.28 -14.23 5.18
N PRO A 239 -11.18 -14.96 5.50
CA PRO A 239 -11.28 -16.34 5.93
C PRO A 239 -12.30 -16.43 7.07
N ARG A 240 -13.49 -16.94 6.81
CA ARG A 240 -14.51 -17.06 7.84
C ARG A 240 -14.01 -18.01 8.93
N PRO A 241 -13.87 -17.51 10.15
CA PRO A 241 -13.70 -18.40 11.27
C PRO A 241 -14.92 -19.34 11.34
N PRO A 242 -14.78 -20.51 11.95
CA PRO A 242 -15.92 -21.35 12.29
C PRO A 242 -17.02 -20.52 12.95
N LYS A 243 -18.28 -20.86 12.74
CA LYS A 243 -19.45 -20.12 13.26
C LYS A 243 -19.41 -19.75 14.74
N THR A 244 -18.47 -20.32 15.48
CA THR A 244 -18.22 -20.10 16.92
C THR A 244 -17.29 -18.92 17.22
N TRP A 245 -16.74 -18.26 16.19
CA TRP A 245 -15.84 -17.13 16.38
C TRP A 245 -16.62 -15.83 16.36
N PRO A 246 -16.15 -14.77 17.05
CA PRO A 246 -16.71 -13.44 16.89
C PRO A 246 -16.75 -13.10 15.40
N ASN A 247 -17.93 -12.71 14.91
CA ASN A 247 -18.09 -12.32 13.53
C ASN A 247 -18.26 -10.80 13.51
N TYR A 248 -17.19 -10.11 13.21
CA TYR A 248 -17.21 -8.66 13.08
C TYR A 248 -17.68 -8.29 11.67
N PRO A 249 -18.69 -7.43 11.52
CA PRO A 249 -19.29 -7.13 10.22
C PRO A 249 -18.41 -6.25 9.31
N THR A 250 -17.48 -5.47 9.89
CA THR A 250 -16.70 -4.50 9.11
C THR A 250 -15.19 -4.73 9.20
N LEU A 251 -14.46 -4.21 8.20
CA LEU A 251 -13.00 -4.30 8.14
C LEU A 251 -12.34 -3.66 9.37
N GLY A 252 -12.81 -2.47 9.78
CA GLY A 252 -12.27 -1.79 10.96
C GLY A 252 -12.47 -2.58 12.24
N GLU A 253 -13.59 -3.30 12.38
CA GLU A 253 -13.85 -4.15 13.55
C GLU A 253 -12.94 -5.38 13.60
N TRP A 254 -12.53 -5.92 12.45
CA TRP A 254 -11.48 -6.94 12.37
C TRP A 254 -10.09 -6.34 12.61
N GLY A 255 -9.87 -5.12 12.12
CA GLY A 255 -8.63 -4.39 12.30
C GLY A 255 -7.40 -5.17 11.82
N CYS A 256 -6.44 -5.41 12.72
CA CYS A 256 -5.19 -6.12 12.40
C CYS A 256 -5.44 -7.52 11.83
N GLU A 257 -6.44 -8.25 12.32
CA GLU A 257 -6.75 -9.61 11.87
C GLU A 257 -7.33 -9.65 10.44
N SER A 258 -7.60 -8.49 9.82
CA SER A 258 -7.97 -8.44 8.40
C SER A 258 -6.78 -8.70 7.46
N CYS A 259 -5.56 -8.51 7.94
CA CYS A 259 -4.31 -8.69 7.18
C CYS A 259 -3.34 -9.64 7.87
N HIS A 260 -3.34 -9.70 9.21
CA HIS A 260 -2.43 -10.50 10.02
C HIS A 260 -3.18 -11.64 10.71
N THR A 261 -2.51 -12.76 10.93
CA THR A 261 -3.04 -13.82 11.78
C THR A 261 -2.03 -14.24 12.85
N PRO A 262 -2.43 -14.28 14.14
CA PRO A 262 -1.51 -14.74 15.19
C PRO A 262 -1.22 -16.23 15.11
N HIS A 263 -1.98 -16.99 14.31
CA HIS A 263 -1.83 -18.43 14.17
C HIS A 263 -2.01 -18.88 12.73
N PHE A 264 -1.20 -19.88 12.32
CA PHE A 264 -1.27 -20.50 11.00
C PHE A 264 -1.03 -19.53 9.84
N ALA A 265 -0.21 -18.49 10.07
CA ALA A 265 0.25 -17.64 8.98
C ALA A 265 1.02 -18.48 7.96
N PRO A 266 0.74 -18.33 6.67
CA PRO A 266 1.44 -19.04 5.61
C PRO A 266 2.91 -18.60 5.48
N THR A 267 3.27 -17.43 6.00
CA THR A 267 4.63 -16.91 6.05
C THR A 267 4.94 -16.37 7.45
N ALA A 268 6.20 -16.47 7.87
CA ALA A 268 6.64 -15.89 9.13
C ALA A 268 6.76 -14.35 9.06
N GLU A 269 6.94 -13.78 7.87
CA GLU A 269 7.09 -12.34 7.70
C GLU A 269 5.79 -11.63 8.05
N SER A 270 5.84 -10.84 9.13
CA SER A 270 4.71 -10.07 9.66
C SER A 270 3.43 -10.88 9.90
N LEU A 271 3.49 -12.23 9.87
CA LEU A 271 2.33 -13.12 10.05
C LEU A 271 1.13 -12.75 9.17
N LEU A 272 1.36 -12.41 7.91
CA LEU A 272 0.30 -12.07 6.96
C LEU A 272 -0.57 -13.30 6.65
N ILE A 273 -1.88 -13.07 6.47
CA ILE A 273 -2.85 -14.13 6.14
C ILE A 273 -2.74 -14.61 4.69
N PHE A 274 -2.02 -13.88 3.85
CA PHE A 274 -1.79 -14.17 2.44
C PHE A 274 -0.30 -14.32 2.15
N THR A 275 0.05 -15.14 1.17
CA THR A 275 1.44 -15.30 0.74
C THR A 275 1.77 -14.29 -0.35
N ASP A 276 2.96 -13.69 -0.27
CA ASP A 276 3.53 -12.86 -1.34
C ASP A 276 4.23 -13.71 -2.42
N GLN A 277 3.89 -15.00 -2.55
CA GLN A 277 4.52 -15.90 -3.51
C GLN A 277 3.85 -15.85 -4.88
N PRO A 278 4.62 -15.78 -5.97
CA PRO A 278 4.05 -15.87 -7.31
C PRO A 278 3.23 -17.16 -7.51
N PRO A 279 2.11 -17.14 -8.24
CA PRO A 279 1.68 -16.11 -9.21
C PRO A 279 0.79 -15.02 -8.62
N ASP A 280 0.60 -14.94 -7.32
CA ASP A 280 -0.33 -14.00 -6.69
C ASP A 280 0.36 -13.21 -5.57
N PRO A 281 1.13 -12.17 -5.94
CA PRO A 281 2.05 -11.48 -5.04
C PRO A 281 1.37 -10.47 -4.10
N PHE A 282 0.02 -10.37 -4.04
CA PHE A 282 -0.63 -9.26 -3.35
C PHE A 282 -1.70 -9.70 -2.35
N SER A 283 -1.35 -9.64 -1.08
CA SER A 283 -2.32 -9.69 0.01
C SER A 283 -3.46 -8.68 -0.16
N CYS A 284 -3.17 -7.53 -0.76
CA CYS A 284 -4.13 -6.43 -0.92
C CYS A 284 -5.19 -6.70 -1.99
N THR A 285 -4.85 -7.39 -3.08
CA THR A 285 -5.76 -7.67 -4.20
C THR A 285 -6.34 -9.07 -4.17
N SER A 286 -5.60 -10.04 -3.65
CA SER A 286 -5.96 -11.45 -3.69
C SER A 286 -7.15 -11.81 -2.79
N ALA A 287 -7.39 -11.06 -1.73
CA ALA A 287 -8.57 -11.21 -0.88
C ALA A 287 -9.85 -10.57 -1.45
N GLY A 288 -9.79 -10.00 -2.67
CA GLY A 288 -10.90 -9.25 -3.24
C GLY A 288 -11.11 -7.86 -2.61
N CYS A 289 -10.16 -7.40 -1.77
CA CYS A 289 -10.29 -6.10 -1.11
C CYS A 289 -10.01 -4.94 -2.09
N HIS A 290 -8.96 -5.03 -2.92
CA HIS A 290 -8.61 -4.04 -3.94
C HIS A 290 -8.73 -4.63 -5.36
N SER A 291 -9.71 -5.52 -5.58
CA SER A 291 -10.02 -6.14 -6.86
C SER A 291 -11.53 -6.22 -7.06
N LEU A 292 -11.99 -6.06 -8.30
CA LEU A 292 -13.39 -6.31 -8.68
C LEU A 292 -13.63 -7.79 -9.02
N GLU A 293 -12.59 -8.57 -9.23
CA GLU A 293 -12.69 -9.99 -9.48
C GLU A 293 -12.41 -10.81 -8.21
N PRO A 294 -13.11 -11.92 -7.99
CA PRO A 294 -12.73 -12.87 -6.96
C PRO A 294 -11.32 -13.38 -7.27
N GLY A 295 -10.40 -13.23 -6.32
CA GLY A 295 -9.06 -13.77 -6.45
C GLY A 295 -9.06 -15.28 -6.72
N PRO A 296 -8.03 -15.83 -7.38
CA PRO A 296 -7.90 -17.27 -7.56
C PRO A 296 -7.85 -17.97 -6.19
N PRO A 297 -8.30 -19.22 -6.09
CA PRO A 297 -8.21 -19.97 -4.85
C PRO A 297 -6.72 -20.13 -4.46
N HIS A 298 -6.33 -19.49 -3.36
CA HIS A 298 -4.95 -19.45 -2.90
C HIS A 298 -4.37 -20.85 -2.65
N SER A 299 -3.09 -21.04 -3.02
CA SER A 299 -2.31 -22.26 -2.80
C SER A 299 -1.83 -22.45 -1.37
N GLY A 300 -2.40 -21.69 -0.39
CA GLY A 300 -2.05 -21.78 1.01
C GLY A 300 -2.39 -23.12 1.67
N SER A 301 -1.91 -23.29 2.91
CA SER A 301 -2.12 -24.46 3.77
C SER A 301 -3.53 -25.06 3.64
N PRO A 302 -3.71 -26.38 3.71
CA PRO A 302 -5.02 -27.02 3.73
C PRO A 302 -6.00 -26.43 4.74
N VAL A 303 -5.51 -25.86 5.83
CA VAL A 303 -6.29 -25.18 6.87
C VAL A 303 -6.83 -23.83 6.36
N ALA A 304 -6.01 -23.06 5.64
CA ALA A 304 -6.44 -21.82 5.00
C ALA A 304 -7.47 -22.09 3.89
N ARG A 305 -7.32 -23.17 3.12
CA ARG A 305 -8.28 -23.59 2.08
C ARG A 305 -9.66 -23.96 2.65
N ALA A 306 -9.73 -24.61 3.79
CA ALA A 306 -10.99 -24.98 4.44
C ALA A 306 -11.75 -23.77 4.99
N ALA A 307 -11.04 -22.65 5.24
CA ALA A 307 -11.62 -21.38 5.70
C ALA A 307 -12.15 -20.49 4.57
N LEU A 308 -11.65 -20.66 3.34
CA LEU A 308 -12.00 -19.83 2.18
C LEU A 308 -13.20 -20.42 1.39
N GLY A 309 -14.36 -20.52 2.02
CA GLY A 309 -15.63 -20.74 1.28
C GLY A 309 -15.93 -19.52 0.41
N GLY A 310 -16.21 -19.75 -0.88
CA GLY A 310 -16.43 -18.82 -1.99
C GLY A 310 -16.72 -17.36 -1.64
N VAL A 311 -15.94 -16.48 -2.22
CA VAL A 311 -15.91 -15.03 -1.97
C VAL A 311 -17.13 -14.34 -2.58
N PRO A 312 -17.99 -13.67 -1.80
CA PRO A 312 -18.96 -12.72 -2.31
C PRO A 312 -18.32 -11.36 -2.58
N ARG A 313 -18.82 -10.67 -3.60
CA ARG A 313 -18.36 -9.37 -4.05
C ARG A 313 -18.60 -8.28 -2.99
N VAL A 314 -17.56 -7.50 -2.68
CA VAL A 314 -17.72 -6.21 -1.99
C VAL A 314 -18.35 -5.21 -2.95
N PRO A 315 -19.38 -4.43 -2.55
CA PRO A 315 -20.03 -3.49 -3.45
C PRO A 315 -19.08 -2.37 -3.90
N GLN A 316 -19.01 -2.15 -5.17
CA GLN A 316 -18.65 -1.06 -6.09
C GLN A 316 -17.93 0.22 -5.60
N LEU A 317 -17.38 0.32 -4.40
CA LEU A 317 -16.71 1.53 -3.88
C LEU A 317 -15.19 1.55 -4.05
N GLN A 318 -14.60 0.45 -4.52
CA GLN A 318 -13.16 0.32 -4.62
C GLN A 318 -12.66 0.38 -6.06
N ALA A 319 -11.51 1.03 -6.26
CA ALA A 319 -10.79 0.99 -7.51
C ALA A 319 -10.30 -0.45 -7.79
N ASP A 320 -10.47 -0.93 -9.02
CA ASP A 320 -9.96 -2.23 -9.45
C ASP A 320 -8.45 -2.16 -9.67
N ILE A 321 -7.68 -2.18 -8.58
CA ILE A 321 -6.22 -2.14 -8.66
C ILE A 321 -5.69 -3.41 -9.34
N ALA A 322 -6.26 -4.56 -9.01
CA ALA A 322 -5.86 -5.83 -9.63
C ALA A 322 -6.02 -5.80 -11.16
N GLY A 323 -7.11 -5.23 -11.68
CA GLY A 323 -7.31 -5.05 -13.10
C GLY A 323 -6.31 -4.05 -13.72
N GLN A 324 -5.93 -3.01 -12.98
CA GLN A 324 -4.95 -2.03 -13.46
C GLN A 324 -3.55 -2.63 -13.59
N ILE A 325 -3.04 -3.30 -12.58
CA ILE A 325 -1.69 -3.89 -12.60
C ILE A 325 -1.51 -5.01 -13.64
N ARG A 326 -2.61 -5.55 -14.19
CA ARG A 326 -2.56 -6.54 -15.30
C ARG A 326 -2.45 -5.93 -16.69
N LYS A 327 -2.55 -4.61 -16.81
CA LYS A 327 -2.44 -3.93 -18.11
C LYS A 327 -1.02 -3.99 -18.68
N PRO A 328 -0.85 -3.82 -20.00
CA PRO A 328 0.46 -3.94 -20.66
C PRO A 328 1.50 -2.94 -20.14
N SER A 329 1.05 -1.77 -19.69
CA SER A 329 1.89 -0.76 -19.07
C SER A 329 1.47 -0.57 -17.63
N ALA A 330 2.20 -1.15 -16.69
CA ALA A 330 1.90 -1.12 -15.28
C ALA A 330 3.18 -1.22 -14.44
N HIS A 331 3.09 -0.87 -13.16
CA HIS A 331 4.10 -1.28 -12.20
C HIS A 331 3.88 -2.76 -11.90
N HIS A 332 4.52 -3.62 -12.70
CA HIS A 332 4.41 -5.05 -12.54
C HIS A 332 5.39 -5.57 -11.51
N GLU A 333 4.95 -6.53 -10.76
CA GLU A 333 5.81 -7.52 -10.13
C GLU A 333 6.21 -8.62 -11.12
N SER A 334 6.72 -8.28 -12.28
CA SER A 334 7.30 -9.31 -13.14
C SER A 334 8.76 -9.50 -12.77
N PRO A 335 9.14 -10.70 -12.27
CA PRO A 335 10.55 -11.02 -12.02
C PRO A 335 11.43 -10.81 -13.27
N ALA A 336 10.85 -10.95 -14.47
CA ALA A 336 11.58 -10.86 -15.71
C ALA A 336 11.89 -9.44 -16.18
N SER A 337 10.97 -8.48 -16.00
CA SER A 337 11.16 -7.12 -16.49
C SER A 337 12.00 -6.25 -15.55
N LEU A 338 11.81 -6.41 -14.25
CA LEU A 338 12.55 -5.66 -13.25
C LEU A 338 13.92 -6.27 -12.98
N GLU A 339 14.03 -7.61 -12.96
CA GLU A 339 15.31 -8.30 -12.90
C GLU A 339 16.21 -7.91 -14.08
N LEU A 340 15.61 -7.71 -15.26
CA LEU A 340 16.33 -7.24 -16.42
C LEU A 340 16.79 -5.78 -16.27
N ALA A 341 15.97 -4.90 -15.70
CA ALA A 341 16.32 -3.51 -15.45
C ALA A 341 17.38 -3.38 -14.35
N VAL A 342 17.25 -4.09 -13.24
CA VAL A 342 18.21 -4.07 -12.12
C VAL A 342 19.53 -4.74 -12.51
N ARG A 343 19.49 -5.84 -13.25
CA ARG A 343 20.71 -6.51 -13.75
C ARG A 343 21.48 -5.67 -14.78
N ARG A 344 20.79 -4.94 -15.65
CA ARG A 344 21.41 -4.01 -16.61
C ARG A 344 22.09 -2.82 -15.93
N ALA A 345 21.59 -2.41 -14.77
CA ALA A 345 22.18 -1.31 -13.98
C ALA A 345 23.39 -1.70 -13.12
N GLY A 346 23.71 -2.98 -13.02
CA GLY A 346 24.86 -3.45 -12.24
C GLY A 346 24.76 -3.22 -10.73
N GLY A 347 23.60 -2.93 -10.18
CA GLY A 347 23.43 -2.64 -8.77
C GLY A 347 22.09 -3.13 -8.20
N ALA A 348 22.12 -3.55 -6.94
CA ALA A 348 20.92 -3.65 -6.14
C ALA A 348 20.36 -2.23 -5.92
N SER A 349 19.04 -2.08 -6.00
CA SER A 349 18.38 -0.82 -5.63
C SER A 349 18.88 -0.38 -4.24
N ARG A 350 19.11 0.92 -4.06
CA ARG A 350 19.47 1.53 -2.76
C ARG A 350 18.55 1.09 -1.60
N PHE A 351 17.31 0.71 -1.93
CA PHE A 351 16.31 0.23 -0.99
C PHE A 351 16.10 -1.29 -1.02
N GLY A 352 16.94 -2.04 -1.73
CA GLY A 352 16.83 -3.49 -1.83
C GLY A 352 15.61 -3.98 -2.62
N VAL A 353 14.95 -3.11 -3.38
CA VAL A 353 13.74 -3.43 -4.15
C VAL A 353 14.12 -4.28 -5.36
N THR A 354 13.69 -5.53 -5.35
CA THR A 354 13.83 -6.45 -6.49
C THR A 354 12.56 -6.54 -7.34
N SER A 355 11.44 -6.07 -6.78
CA SER A 355 10.11 -5.97 -7.41
C SER A 355 9.37 -4.77 -6.78
N VAL A 356 8.37 -4.22 -7.48
CA VAL A 356 7.52 -3.16 -6.93
C VAL A 356 6.32 -3.80 -6.25
N SER A 357 6.12 -3.51 -4.97
CA SER A 357 4.98 -3.96 -4.19
C SER A 357 4.08 -2.79 -3.76
N CYS A 358 2.86 -3.11 -3.31
CA CYS A 358 1.93 -2.08 -2.82
C CYS A 358 2.54 -1.25 -1.70
N VAL A 359 3.29 -1.89 -0.80
CA VAL A 359 3.91 -1.24 0.36
C VAL A 359 5.12 -0.37 0.01
N ASP A 360 5.61 -0.43 -1.21
CA ASP A 360 6.63 0.52 -1.67
C ASP A 360 6.07 1.93 -1.85
N CYS A 361 4.77 2.03 -2.14
CA CYS A 361 4.08 3.30 -2.36
C CYS A 361 3.04 3.62 -1.28
N HIS A 362 2.53 2.61 -0.58
CA HIS A 362 1.48 2.75 0.42
C HIS A 362 1.89 2.15 1.76
N ASN A 363 1.59 2.87 2.85
CA ASN A 363 1.68 2.30 4.19
C ASN A 363 0.26 2.02 4.71
N PRO A 364 -0.18 0.75 4.79
CA PRO A 364 -1.56 0.42 5.17
C PRO A 364 -1.93 0.85 6.59
N HIS A 365 -0.95 1.06 7.47
CA HIS A 365 -1.18 1.55 8.83
C HIS A 365 -1.39 3.06 8.91
N PHE A 366 -1.02 3.83 7.89
CA PHE A 366 -1.13 5.29 7.84
C PHE A 366 -2.08 5.80 6.76
N ALA A 367 -2.24 5.05 5.66
CA ALA A 367 -3.02 5.49 4.51
C ALA A 367 -4.44 5.93 4.91
N ASN A 368 -4.83 7.14 4.50
CA ASN A 368 -6.11 7.75 4.82
C ASN A 368 -6.68 8.49 3.60
N ASP A 369 -7.88 9.05 3.73
CA ASP A 369 -8.64 9.67 2.65
C ASP A 369 -8.36 11.17 2.44
N ARG A 370 -7.32 11.73 3.09
CA ARG A 370 -6.93 13.13 2.90
C ARG A 370 -6.61 13.36 1.41
N LYS A 371 -7.35 14.29 0.82
CA LYS A 371 -7.19 14.63 -0.60
C LYS A 371 -5.83 15.24 -0.88
N ALA A 372 -5.31 14.94 -2.06
CA ALA A 372 -4.10 15.56 -2.56
C ALA A 372 -4.36 17.04 -2.90
N GLU A 373 -3.40 17.90 -2.56
CA GLU A 373 -3.33 19.30 -2.96
C GLU A 373 -1.87 19.60 -3.32
N ALA A 374 -1.62 19.82 -4.60
CA ALA A 374 -0.24 19.93 -5.11
C ALA A 374 0.55 21.05 -4.43
N PRO A 375 1.79 20.79 -4.06
CA PRO A 375 2.62 19.59 -4.32
C PRO A 375 2.50 18.48 -3.26
N TYR A 376 1.65 18.64 -2.25
CA TYR A 376 1.57 17.73 -1.11
C TYR A 376 0.97 16.38 -1.49
N ALA A 377 1.59 15.31 -1.01
CA ALA A 377 1.10 13.96 -1.19
C ALA A 377 -0.31 13.77 -0.61
N SER A 378 -1.08 12.89 -1.23
CA SER A 378 -2.38 12.49 -0.67
C SER A 378 -2.20 11.68 0.60
N GLY A 379 -3.25 11.58 1.42
CA GLY A 379 -3.26 10.71 2.60
C GLY A 379 -3.01 9.24 2.27
N MET A 380 -3.28 8.80 1.03
CA MET A 380 -2.96 7.43 0.58
C MET A 380 -1.47 7.10 0.58
N LEU A 381 -0.60 8.11 0.54
CA LEU A 381 0.85 7.97 0.56
C LEU A 381 1.46 8.27 1.93
N GLU A 382 0.64 8.61 2.92
CA GLU A 382 1.11 8.97 4.25
C GLU A 382 1.83 7.79 4.93
N GLY A 383 2.91 8.10 5.67
CA GLY A 383 3.75 7.09 6.31
C GLY A 383 4.66 6.30 5.37
N THR A 384 4.64 6.59 4.07
CA THR A 384 5.51 5.94 3.09
C THR A 384 6.89 6.60 3.07
N ARG A 385 7.93 5.80 2.99
CA ARG A 385 9.31 6.29 2.82
C ARG A 385 9.53 6.80 1.40
N GLY A 386 10.42 7.78 1.25
CA GLY A 386 10.73 8.37 -0.04
C GLY A 386 12.14 8.92 -0.14
N VAL A 387 12.40 9.68 -1.21
CA VAL A 387 13.64 10.41 -1.46
C VAL A 387 13.29 11.85 -1.82
N ASP A 388 13.88 12.80 -1.12
CA ASP A 388 13.68 14.22 -1.40
C ASP A 388 14.36 14.67 -2.69
N ARG A 389 14.13 15.92 -3.09
CA ARG A 389 14.72 16.51 -4.30
C ARG A 389 16.26 16.57 -4.28
N ASN A 390 16.88 16.52 -3.09
CA ASN A 390 18.33 16.54 -2.93
C ASN A 390 18.93 15.13 -2.89
N GLY A 391 18.10 14.08 -2.90
CA GLY A 391 18.51 12.69 -2.81
C GLY A 391 18.62 12.17 -1.37
N GLY A 392 18.13 12.92 -0.39
CA GLY A 392 18.03 12.51 1.01
C GLY A 392 16.86 11.57 1.26
N ASP A 393 17.06 10.57 2.14
CA ASP A 393 15.99 9.67 2.54
C ASP A 393 14.99 10.40 3.45
N VAL A 394 13.69 10.22 3.20
CA VAL A 394 12.60 10.68 4.05
C VAL A 394 11.84 9.50 4.63
N VAL A 395 11.53 9.56 5.91
CA VAL A 395 10.83 8.47 6.63
C VAL A 395 9.35 8.44 6.27
N SER A 396 8.76 9.61 6.04
CA SER A 396 7.37 9.76 5.60
C SER A 396 7.32 10.88 4.57
N VAL A 397 6.82 10.57 3.39
CA VAL A 397 6.78 11.52 2.28
C VAL A 397 5.82 12.67 2.59
N ARG A 398 6.23 13.85 2.20
CA ARG A 398 5.43 15.08 2.24
C ARG A 398 4.92 15.45 0.86
N TYR A 399 5.71 15.17 -0.17
CA TYR A 399 5.41 15.47 -1.56
C TYR A 399 5.24 14.19 -2.37
N GLU A 400 4.38 14.20 -3.38
CA GLU A 400 4.14 12.99 -4.19
C GLU A 400 5.39 12.50 -4.90
N TYR A 401 6.20 13.41 -5.45
CA TYR A 401 7.41 13.05 -6.19
C TYR A 401 8.43 12.30 -5.34
N GLU A 402 8.43 12.47 -4.01
CA GLU A 402 9.37 11.78 -3.12
C GLU A 402 9.19 10.26 -3.13
N VAL A 403 7.95 9.77 -3.33
CA VAL A 403 7.70 8.34 -3.54
C VAL A 403 8.32 7.89 -4.85
N CYS A 404 8.14 8.66 -5.92
CA CYS A 404 8.62 8.32 -7.26
C CYS A 404 10.15 8.34 -7.34
N PHE A 405 10.80 9.33 -6.73
CA PHE A 405 12.25 9.48 -6.75
C PHE A 405 13.00 8.36 -6.01
N LYS A 406 12.31 7.61 -5.17
CA LYS A 406 12.87 6.41 -4.55
C LYS A 406 13.40 5.41 -5.59
N CYS A 407 12.69 5.26 -6.70
CA CYS A 407 13.06 4.37 -7.80
C CYS A 407 13.47 5.11 -9.07
N HIS A 408 12.76 6.22 -9.41
CA HIS A 408 12.98 7.01 -10.63
C HIS A 408 13.99 8.17 -10.46
N GLY A 409 14.63 8.28 -9.30
CA GLY A 409 15.73 9.19 -9.02
C GLY A 409 17.09 8.59 -9.39
N ASP A 410 18.05 8.65 -8.46
CA ASP A 410 19.43 8.25 -8.69
C ASP A 410 19.63 6.73 -8.95
N ASN A 411 18.60 5.92 -8.75
CA ASN A 411 18.62 4.48 -9.00
C ASN A 411 18.09 4.08 -10.39
N ALA A 412 17.76 5.05 -11.22
CA ALA A 412 17.11 4.78 -12.48
C ALA A 412 18.05 4.17 -13.51
N ALA A 413 17.86 2.90 -13.81
CA ALA A 413 18.31 2.29 -15.06
C ALA A 413 17.07 2.10 -15.94
N GLN A 414 16.69 3.13 -16.67
CA GLN A 414 15.49 3.08 -17.50
C GLN A 414 15.83 3.30 -18.95
N ASP A 415 15.28 2.43 -19.80
CA ASP A 415 15.25 2.67 -21.24
C ASP A 415 14.33 3.88 -21.48
N GLN A 416 14.82 4.88 -22.17
CA GLN A 416 13.98 6.00 -22.58
C GLN A 416 13.07 5.57 -23.72
N PHE A 417 11.78 5.92 -23.63
CA PHE A 417 10.82 5.68 -24.72
C PHE A 417 11.13 6.50 -25.97
N VAL A 418 11.80 7.65 -25.80
CA VAL A 418 12.20 8.55 -26.88
C VAL A 418 13.68 8.84 -26.72
N PRO A 419 14.55 8.44 -27.66
CA PRO A 419 15.97 8.76 -27.62
C PRO A 419 16.19 10.26 -27.82
N ARG A 420 16.93 10.89 -26.91
CA ARG A 420 17.10 12.33 -26.83
C ARG A 420 18.54 12.77 -27.07
N VAL A 421 18.71 14.04 -27.46
CA VAL A 421 20.04 14.69 -27.52
C VAL A 421 20.72 14.66 -26.15
N ILE A 422 19.98 15.06 -25.13
CA ILE A 422 20.37 14.89 -23.73
C ILE A 422 19.61 13.73 -23.17
N ASN A 423 20.31 12.65 -22.93
CA ASN A 423 19.73 11.44 -22.36
C ASN A 423 19.92 11.45 -20.84
N HIS A 424 18.84 11.46 -20.09
CA HIS A 424 18.85 11.32 -18.64
C HIS A 424 17.71 10.41 -18.17
N ALA A 425 18.06 9.32 -17.52
CA ALA A 425 17.09 8.41 -16.94
C ALA A 425 16.64 8.83 -15.53
N ASN A 426 17.26 9.87 -14.96
CA ASN A 426 17.04 10.31 -13.58
C ASN A 426 15.98 11.40 -13.53
N ALA A 427 14.74 11.06 -13.15
CA ALA A 427 13.64 12.00 -13.06
C ALA A 427 13.90 13.14 -12.04
N LYS A 428 14.61 12.85 -10.94
CA LYS A 428 14.99 13.87 -9.95
C LYS A 428 15.82 15.00 -10.60
N ARG A 429 16.77 14.62 -11.47
CA ARG A 429 17.57 15.59 -12.23
C ARG A 429 16.76 16.27 -13.33
N ALA A 430 15.85 15.57 -13.98
CA ALA A 430 14.99 16.16 -14.99
C ALA A 430 14.11 17.28 -14.44
N PHE A 431 13.61 17.13 -13.21
CA PHE A 431 12.79 18.13 -12.54
C PHE A 431 13.58 19.09 -11.63
N ASP A 432 14.91 19.12 -11.74
CA ASP A 432 15.72 20.08 -10.98
C ASP A 432 15.37 21.51 -11.39
N THR A 433 15.17 22.36 -10.40
CA THR A 433 14.74 23.75 -10.60
C THR A 433 15.84 24.66 -11.16
N THR A 434 17.08 24.18 -11.26
CA THR A 434 18.20 24.85 -11.92
C THR A 434 18.24 24.60 -13.42
N ASN A 435 17.44 23.64 -13.92
CA ASN A 435 17.35 23.33 -15.34
C ASN A 435 16.80 24.51 -16.16
N PRO A 436 17.19 24.66 -17.44
CA PRO A 436 16.64 25.67 -18.31
C PRO A 436 15.14 25.63 -18.51
N SER A 437 14.56 24.41 -18.41
CA SER A 437 13.12 24.17 -18.44
C SER A 437 12.75 22.83 -17.81
N TYR A 438 11.59 22.81 -17.18
CA TYR A 438 10.98 21.60 -16.58
C TYR A 438 9.47 21.81 -16.43
N HIS A 439 8.70 20.72 -16.42
CA HIS A 439 7.33 20.81 -15.92
C HIS A 439 7.32 20.99 -14.39
N PRO A 440 6.40 21.78 -13.84
CA PRO A 440 6.41 22.19 -12.42
C PRO A 440 5.96 21.07 -11.47
N VAL A 441 6.75 20.02 -11.34
CA VAL A 441 6.45 18.88 -10.44
C VAL A 441 7.06 19.06 -9.06
N VAL A 442 8.31 19.50 -9.00
CA VAL A 442 9.04 19.68 -7.73
C VAL A 442 8.83 21.06 -7.13
N ASP A 443 8.71 22.06 -7.98
CA ASP A 443 8.48 23.46 -7.60
C ASP A 443 7.71 24.19 -8.71
N ALA A 444 7.35 25.46 -8.49
CA ALA A 444 6.65 26.28 -9.45
C ALA A 444 7.43 26.41 -10.78
N GLY A 445 6.71 26.44 -11.89
CA GLY A 445 7.29 26.63 -13.21
C GLY A 445 7.96 27.98 -13.38
N GLN A 446 9.04 28.02 -14.15
CA GLN A 446 9.83 29.24 -14.38
C GLN A 446 9.30 30.12 -15.52
N ASN A 447 8.64 29.51 -16.52
CA ASN A 447 8.15 30.25 -17.69
C ASN A 447 6.69 30.68 -17.50
N PRO A 448 6.40 31.99 -17.28
CA PRO A 448 5.04 32.50 -17.17
C PRO A 448 4.34 32.64 -18.54
N ASN A 449 5.10 32.59 -19.65
CA ASN A 449 4.63 32.83 -21.00
C ASN A 449 4.36 31.52 -21.74
N VAL A 450 3.28 30.87 -21.42
CA VAL A 450 2.80 29.66 -22.11
C VAL A 450 1.40 29.93 -22.67
N PRO A 451 1.30 30.42 -23.94
CA PRO A 451 0.02 30.84 -24.54
C PRO A 451 -1.03 29.74 -24.59
N SER A 452 -0.62 28.48 -24.58
CA SER A 452 -1.52 27.33 -24.54
C SER A 452 -2.11 27.04 -23.14
N ILE A 453 -1.71 27.78 -22.11
CA ILE A 453 -2.33 27.77 -20.80
C ILE A 453 -2.92 29.16 -20.52
N PRO A 454 -4.03 29.53 -21.18
CA PRO A 454 -4.64 30.84 -21.00
C PRO A 454 -5.30 30.94 -19.62
N SER A 455 -5.40 32.16 -19.09
CA SER A 455 -5.99 32.42 -17.77
C SER A 455 -7.46 32.02 -17.65
N SER A 456 -8.12 31.78 -18.76
CA SER A 456 -9.51 31.32 -18.85
C SER A 456 -9.68 29.82 -18.91
N PHE A 457 -8.58 29.07 -19.05
CA PHE A 457 -8.64 27.62 -19.27
C PHE A 457 -9.18 26.88 -18.01
N GLU A 458 -8.53 27.08 -16.89
CA GLU A 458 -9.04 26.72 -15.58
C GLU A 458 -8.62 27.79 -14.57
N PRO A 459 -9.49 28.25 -13.66
CA PRO A 459 -9.12 29.29 -12.68
C PRO A 459 -7.93 28.93 -11.80
N SER A 460 -7.72 27.64 -11.57
CA SER A 460 -6.62 27.08 -10.76
C SER A 460 -5.35 26.77 -11.56
N MET A 461 -5.42 26.69 -12.91
CA MET A 461 -4.29 26.31 -13.75
C MET A 461 -3.55 27.56 -14.26
N ARG A 462 -2.25 27.61 -14.00
CA ARG A 462 -1.31 28.63 -14.48
C ARG A 462 -0.04 27.95 -15.00
N PRO A 463 0.77 28.58 -15.84
CA PRO A 463 2.07 28.03 -16.24
C PRO A 463 2.98 27.67 -15.06
N THR A 464 2.81 28.37 -13.94
CA THR A 464 3.58 28.15 -12.70
C THR A 464 2.92 27.20 -11.71
N THR A 465 1.70 26.72 -11.98
CA THR A 465 1.00 25.80 -11.07
C THR A 465 1.74 24.49 -10.94
N VAL A 466 2.04 24.10 -9.70
CA VAL A 466 2.66 22.79 -9.41
C VAL A 466 1.69 21.67 -9.71
N ILE A 467 2.18 20.65 -10.40
CA ILE A 467 1.43 19.44 -10.78
C ILE A 467 2.09 18.21 -10.17
N TYR A 468 1.46 17.06 -10.32
CA TYR A 468 1.96 15.77 -9.83
C TYR A 468 2.58 14.93 -10.96
N CYS A 469 3.47 14.00 -10.62
CA CYS A 469 3.84 12.90 -11.52
C CYS A 469 2.57 12.16 -11.98
N SER A 470 1.63 11.92 -11.08
CA SER A 470 0.33 11.27 -11.37
C SER A 470 -0.64 12.16 -12.18
N SER A 471 -0.32 13.43 -12.44
CA SER A 471 -1.09 14.24 -13.40
C SER A 471 -0.97 13.69 -14.82
N CYS A 472 0.17 13.08 -15.14
CA CYS A 472 0.46 12.43 -16.42
C CYS A 472 0.48 10.91 -16.30
N HIS A 473 1.11 10.37 -15.26
CA HIS A 473 1.27 8.94 -15.00
C HIS A 473 0.19 8.45 -14.04
N ALA A 474 -0.88 7.89 -14.58
CA ALA A 474 -1.99 7.36 -13.80
C ALA A 474 -2.74 6.30 -14.60
N ASP A 475 -3.72 5.66 -13.98
CA ASP A 475 -4.62 4.76 -14.68
C ASP A 475 -5.47 5.52 -15.71
N ASP A 476 -5.73 4.87 -16.83
CA ASP A 476 -6.49 5.39 -17.95
C ASP A 476 -8.02 5.41 -17.73
N THR A 477 -8.49 4.88 -16.60
CA THR A 477 -9.92 4.91 -16.23
C THR A 477 -10.25 6.06 -15.28
N GLY A 478 -9.25 6.68 -14.67
CA GLY A 478 -9.38 7.73 -13.66
C GLY A 478 -9.95 7.27 -12.32
N ARG A 479 -10.10 5.95 -12.11
CA ARG A 479 -10.71 5.38 -10.90
C ARG A 479 -9.70 5.16 -9.79
N SER A 480 -8.52 4.64 -10.11
CA SER A 480 -7.48 4.35 -9.12
C SER A 480 -6.54 5.51 -8.84
N LYS A 481 -6.54 6.53 -9.69
CA LYS A 481 -5.80 7.81 -9.58
C LYS A 481 -4.27 7.72 -9.47
N GLY A 482 -3.70 6.55 -9.31
CA GLY A 482 -2.26 6.34 -9.22
C GLY A 482 -1.69 5.63 -10.45
N PRO A 483 -0.36 5.53 -10.57
CA PRO A 483 0.30 4.89 -11.70
C PRO A 483 0.30 3.36 -11.57
N HIS A 484 -0.85 2.76 -11.28
CA HIS A 484 -0.98 1.31 -11.11
C HIS A 484 -0.88 0.59 -12.44
N GLY A 485 -1.54 1.09 -13.48
CA GLY A 485 -1.48 0.55 -14.82
C GLY A 485 -2.35 1.31 -15.81
N SER A 486 -1.98 1.24 -17.10
CA SER A 486 -2.65 1.95 -18.18
C SER A 486 -2.56 1.15 -19.49
N ALA A 487 -3.49 1.39 -20.40
CA ALA A 487 -3.38 0.97 -21.79
C ALA A 487 -2.35 1.83 -22.56
N TRP A 488 -1.95 2.98 -22.02
CA TRP A 488 -1.05 3.93 -22.66
C TRP A 488 0.34 3.90 -22.05
N PRO A 489 1.37 3.36 -22.73
CA PRO A 489 2.73 3.38 -22.21
C PRO A 489 3.35 4.80 -22.25
N PRO A 490 4.22 5.12 -21.27
CA PRO A 490 4.58 4.40 -20.06
C PRO A 490 3.67 4.76 -18.85
N ILE A 491 2.61 4.03 -18.65
CA ILE A 491 1.58 4.26 -17.62
C ILE A 491 1.00 5.68 -17.70
N LEU A 492 0.62 6.09 -18.90
CA LEU A 492 0.05 7.43 -19.13
C LEU A 492 -1.46 7.41 -18.91
N ARG A 493 -1.97 8.49 -18.36
CA ARG A 493 -3.38 8.67 -18.08
C ARG A 493 -4.24 8.74 -19.34
N GLU A 494 -3.67 9.34 -20.40
CA GLU A 494 -4.30 9.57 -21.69
C GLU A 494 -3.29 9.25 -22.80
N ARG A 495 -3.78 9.15 -24.02
CA ARG A 495 -2.95 8.90 -25.17
C ARG A 495 -1.96 10.03 -25.43
N TYR A 496 -0.72 9.64 -25.70
CA TYR A 496 0.36 10.50 -26.16
C TYR A 496 1.04 9.85 -27.36
N GLN A 497 0.75 10.36 -28.56
CA GLN A 497 1.33 9.84 -29.80
C GLN A 497 2.77 10.29 -29.96
N MET A 498 3.69 9.35 -30.05
CA MET A 498 5.14 9.59 -30.20
C MET A 498 5.67 9.10 -31.56
N THR A 499 4.84 8.41 -32.36
CA THR A 499 5.27 7.87 -33.66
C THR A 499 5.25 8.96 -34.71
N ASP A 500 6.37 9.09 -35.42
CA ASP A 500 6.51 10.02 -36.56
C ASP A 500 5.53 9.72 -37.70
N GLY A 501 5.14 10.72 -38.44
CA GLY A 501 4.18 10.64 -39.56
C GLY A 501 2.72 10.46 -39.12
N SER A 502 2.43 10.54 -37.79
CA SER A 502 1.07 10.40 -37.27
C SER A 502 0.26 11.71 -37.46
N ALA A 503 -1.00 11.56 -37.87
CA ALA A 503 -1.90 12.71 -37.96
C ALA A 503 -2.22 13.32 -36.60
N GLU A 504 -2.20 14.66 -36.53
CA GLU A 504 -2.64 15.36 -35.34
C GLU A 504 -4.16 15.21 -35.15
N SER A 505 -4.55 14.90 -33.92
CA SER A 505 -5.95 14.91 -33.48
C SER A 505 -6.01 15.18 -31.97
N PHE A 506 -7.19 15.55 -31.48
CA PHE A 506 -7.39 15.69 -30.04
C PHE A 506 -7.02 14.39 -29.31
N ASP A 507 -7.46 13.26 -29.83
CA ASP A 507 -7.19 11.93 -29.23
C ASP A 507 -5.70 11.56 -29.26
N SER A 508 -4.97 11.91 -30.32
CA SER A 508 -3.53 11.61 -30.43
C SER A 508 -2.69 12.26 -29.33
N TYR A 509 -3.10 13.43 -28.85
CA TYR A 509 -2.40 14.20 -27.83
C TYR A 509 -3.30 14.57 -26.65
N ALA A 510 -4.26 13.70 -26.34
CA ALA A 510 -5.21 13.91 -25.24
C ALA A 510 -4.49 14.23 -23.91
N LEU A 511 -3.35 13.59 -23.63
CA LEU A 511 -2.53 13.86 -22.45
C LEU A 511 -2.11 15.33 -22.37
N CYS A 512 -1.58 15.89 -23.44
CA CYS A 512 -1.11 17.27 -23.50
C CYS A 512 -2.28 18.25 -23.43
N TYR A 513 -3.36 17.95 -24.15
CA TYR A 513 -4.54 18.81 -24.26
C TYR A 513 -5.40 18.85 -22.98
N ARG A 514 -5.07 18.08 -21.98
CA ARG A 514 -5.65 18.25 -20.63
C ARG A 514 -5.32 19.60 -20.00
N CYS A 515 -4.13 20.12 -20.29
CA CYS A 515 -3.60 21.35 -19.71
C CYS A 515 -3.27 22.41 -20.76
N HIS A 516 -2.96 22.00 -21.99
CA HIS A 516 -2.60 22.88 -23.10
C HIS A 516 -3.77 23.02 -24.08
N GLU A 517 -4.21 24.24 -24.30
CA GLU A 517 -5.30 24.54 -25.22
C GLU A 517 -4.89 24.25 -26.66
N ARG A 518 -5.54 23.27 -27.27
CA ARG A 518 -5.28 22.83 -28.65
C ARG A 518 -5.39 23.97 -29.67
N ALA A 519 -6.41 24.83 -29.53
CA ALA A 519 -6.63 25.96 -30.45
C ALA A 519 -5.45 26.95 -30.42
N SER A 520 -4.90 27.23 -29.26
CA SER A 520 -3.72 28.09 -29.09
C SER A 520 -2.48 27.51 -29.79
N ILE A 521 -2.26 26.17 -29.64
CA ILE A 521 -1.16 25.48 -30.31
C ILE A 521 -1.33 25.52 -31.84
N LEU A 522 -2.52 25.18 -32.34
CA LEU A 522 -2.79 25.13 -33.78
C LEU A 522 -2.87 26.51 -34.44
N SER A 523 -3.05 27.60 -33.67
CA SER A 523 -2.94 28.97 -34.12
C SER A 523 -1.51 29.51 -34.12
N ASP A 524 -0.54 28.69 -33.66
CA ASP A 524 0.87 29.06 -33.57
C ASP A 524 1.16 30.21 -32.59
N ALA A 525 0.34 30.39 -31.56
CA ALA A 525 0.42 31.53 -30.64
C ALA A 525 1.76 31.60 -29.88
N GLY A 526 2.35 30.43 -29.56
CA GLY A 526 3.66 30.34 -28.86
C GLY A 526 4.85 30.07 -29.79
N PHE A 527 4.59 29.75 -31.05
CA PHE A 527 5.61 29.45 -32.04
C PHE A 527 5.11 30.00 -33.40
N PRO A 528 5.21 31.30 -33.62
CA PRO A 528 4.63 31.95 -34.79
C PRO A 528 5.31 31.53 -36.08
N LYS A 529 4.53 31.49 -37.15
CA LYS A 529 5.02 31.16 -38.49
C LYS A 529 5.97 32.23 -38.99
N LYS A 530 7.08 31.82 -39.62
CA LYS A 530 7.89 32.72 -40.42
C LYS A 530 7.12 33.09 -41.68
N ILE A 531 6.78 34.36 -41.86
CA ILE A 531 6.19 34.86 -43.09
C ILE A 531 7.33 35.04 -44.11
N ALA A 532 7.65 33.98 -44.85
CA ALA A 532 8.54 34.11 -46.00
C ALA A 532 7.80 34.81 -47.13
N ARG A 533 8.33 35.94 -47.64
CA ARG A 533 7.81 36.59 -48.85
C ARG A 533 7.82 35.57 -50.00
N GLY A 534 6.65 35.08 -50.38
CA GLY A 534 6.42 34.40 -51.65
C GLY A 534 6.25 32.88 -51.68
N THR A 535 6.39 32.16 -50.59
CA THR A 535 6.07 30.72 -50.56
C THR A 535 5.36 30.40 -49.24
N GLY A 536 4.05 30.31 -49.32
CA GLY A 536 3.23 30.01 -48.17
C GLY A 536 3.40 28.58 -47.76
N SER A 537 4.26 28.34 -46.84
CA SER A 537 4.14 27.17 -45.97
C SER A 537 5.28 27.17 -44.98
N GLY A 538 5.02 27.45 -43.81
CA GLY A 538 5.93 26.86 -43.01
C GLY A 538 6.15 27.35 -41.65
N GLY A 539 6.60 26.71 -40.74
CA GLY A 539 6.94 27.00 -39.36
C GLY A 539 5.70 27.04 -38.49
N GLY A 540 5.93 27.16 -37.20
CA GLY A 540 4.89 27.09 -36.21
C GLY A 540 4.48 25.64 -35.89
N HIS A 541 3.76 25.47 -34.81
CA HIS A 541 3.26 24.15 -34.40
C HIS A 541 2.35 23.54 -35.47
N SER A 542 1.45 24.32 -36.03
CA SER A 542 0.49 23.86 -37.04
C SER A 542 1.17 23.24 -38.27
N GLY A 543 2.28 23.86 -38.72
CA GLY A 543 3.02 23.38 -39.89
C GLY A 543 3.75 22.06 -39.63
N HIS A 544 4.36 21.89 -38.46
CA HIS A 544 5.06 20.67 -38.09
C HIS A 544 4.08 19.53 -37.83
N LEU A 545 3.00 19.79 -37.10
CA LEU A 545 1.95 18.80 -36.82
C LEU A 545 1.24 18.35 -38.12
N ALA A 546 1.01 19.25 -39.08
CA ALA A 546 0.44 18.87 -40.36
C ALA A 546 1.36 17.97 -41.20
N LYS A 547 2.65 17.96 -40.92
CA LYS A 547 3.63 17.04 -41.52
C LYS A 547 3.83 15.75 -40.71
N GLY A 548 3.10 15.59 -39.64
CA GLY A 548 3.13 14.40 -38.78
C GLY A 548 4.26 14.41 -37.73
N ALA A 549 4.98 15.54 -37.54
CA ALA A 549 5.97 15.62 -36.47
C ALA A 549 5.25 15.59 -35.10
N PRO A 550 5.48 14.56 -34.24
CA PRO A 550 4.82 14.49 -32.95
C PRO A 550 5.39 15.53 -31.97
N CYS A 551 4.64 15.86 -30.93
CA CYS A 551 5.14 16.78 -29.90
C CYS A 551 6.48 16.28 -29.30
N SER A 552 6.64 14.98 -29.21
CA SER A 552 7.88 14.34 -28.73
C SER A 552 9.09 14.55 -29.63
N ALA A 553 8.90 14.92 -30.93
CA ALA A 553 10.03 15.19 -31.80
C ALA A 553 10.90 16.35 -31.27
N CYS A 554 10.28 17.31 -30.58
CA CYS A 554 10.95 18.51 -30.06
C CYS A 554 10.94 18.57 -28.52
N HIS A 555 9.84 18.20 -27.88
CA HIS A 555 9.65 18.41 -26.45
C HIS A 555 9.89 17.17 -25.60
N ASP A 556 10.65 17.35 -24.51
CA ASP A 556 10.79 16.39 -23.43
C ASP A 556 9.88 16.83 -22.26
N PRO A 557 8.82 16.08 -21.95
CA PRO A 557 7.81 16.53 -20.99
C PRO A 557 8.28 16.55 -19.52
N HIS A 558 9.45 15.99 -19.19
CA HIS A 558 9.95 16.05 -17.83
C HIS A 558 10.72 17.32 -17.55
N GLY A 559 11.71 17.60 -18.34
CA GLY A 559 12.67 18.69 -18.17
C GLY A 559 14.06 18.26 -18.59
N ILE A 560 15.00 19.17 -18.68
CA ILE A 560 16.27 18.91 -19.35
C ILE A 560 17.43 19.24 -18.43
N ASN A 561 18.10 18.21 -17.94
CA ASN A 561 19.29 18.37 -17.12
C ASN A 561 20.53 18.60 -17.99
N VAL A 562 20.95 19.85 -18.08
CA VAL A 562 22.15 20.26 -18.85
C VAL A 562 23.46 19.94 -18.17
N GLU A 563 23.46 19.52 -16.89
CA GLU A 563 24.67 19.09 -16.19
C GLU A 563 25.06 17.63 -16.50
N ALA A 564 24.14 16.87 -17.11
CA ALA A 564 24.22 15.41 -17.17
C ALA A 564 25.19 14.87 -18.22
N ALA A 565 25.70 15.66 -19.16
CA ALA A 565 26.59 15.19 -20.22
C ALA A 565 27.40 16.34 -20.83
N ASP A 566 28.24 16.03 -21.80
CA ASP A 566 28.85 17.01 -22.67
C ASP A 566 27.75 17.69 -23.53
N VAL A 567 27.10 18.69 -22.95
CA VAL A 567 26.03 19.48 -23.57
C VAL A 567 26.56 20.63 -24.40
N THR A 568 27.88 20.70 -24.64
CA THR A 568 28.52 21.75 -25.43
C THR A 568 27.96 21.72 -26.86
N GLY A 569 27.30 22.80 -27.27
CA GLY A 569 26.73 22.93 -28.60
C GLY A 569 25.37 22.22 -28.81
N THR A 570 24.65 21.91 -27.74
CA THR A 570 23.28 21.32 -27.83
C THR A 570 22.17 22.36 -27.85
N GLY A 571 22.45 23.62 -27.50
CA GLY A 571 21.50 24.76 -27.56
C GLY A 571 21.00 25.21 -26.19
N SER A 572 19.89 25.99 -26.21
CA SER A 572 19.36 26.66 -25.02
C SER A 572 18.55 25.74 -24.09
N HIS A 573 17.91 24.73 -24.62
CA HIS A 573 17.04 23.79 -23.90
C HIS A 573 15.88 24.40 -23.10
N THR A 574 15.53 25.65 -23.38
CA THR A 574 14.30 26.28 -22.89
C THR A 574 13.08 25.65 -23.58
N HIS A 575 11.88 25.92 -23.09
CA HIS A 575 10.62 25.43 -23.66
C HIS A 575 10.53 23.89 -23.76
N LEU A 576 11.28 23.16 -22.91
CA LEU A 576 11.37 21.69 -22.93
C LEU A 576 11.93 21.15 -24.27
N ILE A 577 12.77 21.89 -24.96
CA ILE A 577 13.34 21.45 -26.23
C ILE A 577 14.52 20.50 -25.99
N ASN A 578 14.30 19.23 -26.34
CA ASN A 578 15.26 18.15 -26.31
C ASN A 578 14.88 17.16 -27.42
N PHE A 579 15.49 17.31 -28.60
CA PHE A 579 15.05 16.64 -29.81
C PHE A 579 15.12 15.14 -29.75
N ASP A 580 14.12 14.49 -30.36
CA ASP A 580 14.14 13.06 -30.66
C ASP A 580 15.15 12.78 -31.76
N THR A 581 16.21 12.03 -31.45
CA THR A 581 17.31 11.75 -32.38
C THR A 581 16.97 10.75 -33.49
N GLN A 582 15.80 10.10 -33.42
CA GLN A 582 15.28 9.26 -34.50
C GLN A 582 14.56 10.07 -35.57
N ILE A 583 14.00 11.23 -35.20
CA ILE A 583 13.22 12.08 -36.09
C ILE A 583 14.05 13.28 -36.56
N VAL A 584 14.86 13.83 -35.66
CA VAL A 584 15.62 15.07 -35.87
C VAL A 584 17.11 14.77 -35.90
N SER A 585 17.78 15.16 -36.98
CA SER A 585 19.22 14.95 -37.14
C SER A 585 19.99 16.29 -37.17
N PRO A 586 21.31 16.26 -36.93
CA PRO A 586 22.13 17.47 -36.96
C PRO A 586 22.26 18.09 -38.35
N PHE A 587 22.46 19.42 -38.41
CA PHE A 587 22.85 20.15 -39.61
C PHE A 587 24.05 21.07 -39.30
N PRO A 588 25.06 21.22 -40.21
CA PRO A 588 25.23 20.42 -41.44
C PRO A 588 25.52 18.94 -41.17
N PRO A 589 25.44 18.07 -42.19
CA PRO A 589 25.83 16.66 -42.01
C PRO A 589 27.22 16.53 -41.39
N GLY A 590 27.33 15.75 -40.33
CA GLY A 590 28.54 15.61 -39.52
C GLY A 590 28.63 16.55 -38.31
N ALA A 591 27.71 17.46 -38.14
CA ALA A 591 27.53 18.17 -36.86
C ALA A 591 27.13 17.18 -35.78
N ARG A 592 27.47 17.51 -34.54
CA ARG A 592 27.31 16.58 -33.39
C ARG A 592 25.85 16.45 -32.97
N HIS A 593 25.11 17.58 -32.91
CA HIS A 593 23.75 17.62 -32.38
C HIS A 593 22.86 18.58 -33.17
N PRO A 594 21.54 18.33 -33.24
CA PRO A 594 20.58 19.37 -33.61
C PRO A 594 20.51 20.42 -32.51
N ILE A 595 20.37 21.71 -32.89
CA ILE A 595 20.48 22.85 -31.99
C ILE A 595 19.21 23.70 -32.05
N PHE A 596 18.72 24.08 -30.86
CA PHE A 596 17.74 25.16 -30.69
C PHE A 596 18.35 26.29 -29.87
N GLU A 597 18.22 27.51 -30.35
CA GLU A 597 18.62 28.73 -29.65
C GLU A 597 17.39 29.58 -29.33
N ASP A 598 17.19 29.85 -28.04
CA ASP A 598 16.20 30.82 -27.57
C ASP A 598 16.69 32.25 -27.79
N LYS A 599 15.87 33.07 -28.41
CA LYS A 599 16.15 34.49 -28.68
C LYS A 599 15.21 35.43 -27.93
N GLY A 600 14.47 34.88 -26.97
CA GLY A 600 13.51 35.62 -26.15
C GLY A 600 12.06 35.24 -26.43
N SER A 601 11.13 35.99 -25.86
CA SER A 601 9.69 35.67 -25.92
C SER A 601 9.21 35.46 -27.36
N PHE A 602 8.77 34.20 -27.62
CA PHE A 602 8.25 33.77 -28.93
C PHE A 602 9.23 33.91 -30.11
N SER A 603 10.51 33.94 -29.82
CA SER A 603 11.56 34.06 -30.84
C SER A 603 12.66 33.02 -30.60
N GLY A 604 13.15 32.41 -31.65
CA GLY A 604 14.22 31.43 -31.60
C GLY A 604 14.73 31.00 -32.96
N SER A 605 15.71 30.12 -33.00
CA SER A 605 16.20 29.50 -34.23
C SER A 605 16.55 28.04 -34.06
N CYS A 606 16.35 27.26 -35.12
CA CYS A 606 16.72 25.86 -35.20
C CYS A 606 17.81 25.64 -36.26
N THR A 607 18.82 24.82 -35.89
CA THR A 607 19.85 24.32 -36.81
C THR A 607 19.84 22.80 -36.76
N LEU A 608 19.14 22.19 -37.72
CA LEU A 608 18.84 20.75 -37.72
C LEU A 608 18.28 20.28 -39.06
N VAL A 609 18.09 18.98 -39.23
CA VAL A 609 17.31 18.42 -40.32
C VAL A 609 16.12 17.65 -39.72
N CYS A 610 14.92 17.95 -40.20
CA CYS A 610 13.70 17.24 -39.84
C CYS A 610 12.92 16.85 -41.10
N HIS A 611 12.50 15.59 -41.25
CA HIS A 611 11.85 15.03 -42.46
C HIS A 611 12.60 15.36 -43.78
N GLY A 612 13.94 15.33 -43.72
CA GLY A 612 14.80 15.67 -44.87
C GLY A 612 14.87 17.17 -45.21
N HIS A 613 14.22 18.03 -44.44
CA HIS A 613 14.29 19.48 -44.61
C HIS A 613 15.35 20.12 -43.70
N PRO A 614 16.38 20.77 -44.25
CA PRO A 614 17.37 21.45 -43.43
C PRO A 614 16.82 22.77 -42.87
N HIS A 615 17.10 23.00 -41.60
CA HIS A 615 16.92 24.25 -40.88
C HIS A 615 18.30 24.83 -40.58
N GLU A 616 18.77 25.73 -41.39
CA GLU A 616 20.10 26.38 -41.25
C GLU A 616 19.92 27.70 -40.49
N GLY A 617 19.94 27.64 -39.16
CA GLY A 617 19.68 28.82 -38.34
C GLY A 617 18.30 29.42 -38.62
N THR A 618 17.33 28.58 -38.99
CA THR A 618 15.98 29.04 -39.36
C THR A 618 15.33 29.69 -38.16
N SER A 619 15.19 31.00 -38.20
CA SER A 619 14.60 31.81 -37.13
C SER A 619 13.10 31.97 -37.32
N TYR A 620 12.37 32.05 -36.23
CA TYR A 620 11.02 32.56 -36.12
C TYR A 620 11.04 33.86 -35.30
N PRO A 621 10.03 34.74 -35.45
CA PRO A 621 10.02 36.09 -34.88
C PRO A 621 10.42 36.18 -33.45
#